data_2af80f4fb513e3e97c5a64d6def6e62f
#
_entry.id   2af80f4fb513e3e97c5a64d6def6e62f
#
_cell.length_a   1.000
_cell.length_b   1.000
_cell.length_c   1.000
_cell.angle_alpha   90.00
_cell.angle_beta   90.00
_cell.angle_gamma   90.00
#
_symmetry.space_group_name_H-M   'P 1'
#
loop_
_entity.id
_entity.type
_entity.pdbx_description
1 polymer ?
#
loop_
_entity_poly.entity_id
_entity_poly.type
_entity_poly.pdbx_seq_one_letter_code
_entity_poly.pdbx_strand_id
1 'polypeptide(L)'
;MRKKPTTPIVWHTVKQSPVHGSGVFARRKIPARTRVIEYDGARISHKEADRRHPANPDDPFHTFFFVVSSGKVIDGNDNGNDARWINHACDPNCDSEEGKGGKRVYIVAKRDIARGEELNYDYGLVMAGKITKTLRSQYACRCGADNCRGTMLALPAKKSRKAKK
;
A
#
# COMPACT_ATOMS: atom_id res chain seq x y z
N MET A 1 37.31 14.80 10.49
CA MET A 1 36.79 13.47 10.88
C MET A 1 35.87 12.96 9.76
N ARG A 2 36.26 11.91 9.06
CA ARG A 2 35.40 11.28 8.04
C ARG A 2 34.35 10.45 8.78
N LYS A 3 33.04 10.77 8.62
CA LYS A 3 31.94 9.90 9.11
C LYS A 3 32.08 8.53 8.43
N LYS A 4 32.19 7.46 9.21
CA LYS A 4 32.15 6.08 8.67
C LYS A 4 30.84 5.92 7.92
N PRO A 5 30.84 5.26 6.74
CA PRO A 5 29.60 4.94 6.02
C PRO A 5 28.78 4.01 6.92
N THR A 6 27.64 4.48 7.38
CA THR A 6 26.68 3.65 8.10
C THR A 6 25.95 2.79 7.08
N THR A 7 26.11 1.47 7.17
CA THR A 7 25.32 0.52 6.37
C THR A 7 23.84 0.83 6.58
N PRO A 8 23.04 0.98 5.50
CA PRO A 8 21.61 1.22 5.64
C PRO A 8 20.94 0.17 6.49
N ILE A 9 20.11 0.59 7.44
CA ILE A 9 19.36 -0.32 8.29
C ILE A 9 18.29 -1.01 7.45
N VAL A 10 18.33 -2.33 7.36
CA VAL A 10 17.26 -3.13 6.77
C VAL A 10 16.21 -3.43 7.84
N TRP A 11 15.03 -2.82 7.69
CA TRP A 11 13.94 -2.89 8.64
C TRP A 11 13.04 -4.12 8.47
N HIS A 12 13.01 -4.72 7.27
CA HIS A 12 11.99 -5.66 6.85
C HIS A 12 12.57 -6.97 6.30
N THR A 13 11.69 -7.94 6.14
CA THR A 13 11.91 -9.19 5.39
C THR A 13 10.60 -9.62 4.74
N VAL A 14 10.68 -10.27 3.59
CA VAL A 14 9.51 -10.83 2.89
C VAL A 14 9.28 -12.27 3.34
N LYS A 15 8.02 -12.62 3.61
CA LYS A 15 7.57 -13.98 3.97
C LYS A 15 6.18 -14.23 3.39
N GLN A 16 5.70 -15.47 3.46
CA GLN A 16 4.30 -15.78 3.19
C GLN A 16 3.40 -15.08 4.21
N SER A 17 2.34 -14.44 3.71
CA SER A 17 1.37 -13.70 4.52
C SER A 17 0.11 -14.52 4.79
N PRO A 18 -0.45 -14.46 6.01
CA PRO A 18 -1.78 -15.01 6.29
C PRO A 18 -2.91 -14.20 5.65
N VAL A 19 -2.64 -12.97 5.21
CA VAL A 19 -3.64 -12.10 4.57
C VAL A 19 -3.77 -12.44 3.09
N HIS A 20 -2.66 -12.38 2.35
CA HIS A 20 -2.63 -12.69 0.92
C HIS A 20 -1.18 -12.88 0.44
N GLY A 21 -0.91 -13.98 -0.24
CA GLY A 21 0.35 -14.27 -0.94
C GLY A 21 1.60 -13.97 -0.11
N SER A 22 2.46 -13.10 -0.60
CA SER A 22 3.63 -12.59 0.13
C SER A 22 3.25 -11.39 1.00
N GLY A 23 3.99 -11.19 2.09
CA GLY A 23 3.88 -10.04 2.97
C GLY A 23 5.26 -9.54 3.42
N VAL A 24 5.30 -8.32 3.91
CA VAL A 24 6.50 -7.68 4.44
C VAL A 24 6.40 -7.61 5.96
N PHE A 25 7.42 -8.11 6.65
CA PHE A 25 7.42 -8.24 8.11
C PHE A 25 8.57 -7.48 8.73
N ALA A 26 8.34 -6.89 9.90
CA ALA A 26 9.36 -6.20 10.66
C ALA A 26 10.47 -7.17 11.10
N ARG A 27 11.70 -6.95 10.66
CA ARG A 27 12.88 -7.75 11.04
C ARG A 27 13.35 -7.44 12.46
N ARG A 28 13.02 -6.25 12.95
CA ARG A 28 13.30 -5.70 14.29
C ARG A 28 12.20 -4.75 14.70
N LYS A 29 12.19 -4.26 15.93
CA LYS A 29 11.31 -3.16 16.33
C LYS A 29 11.56 -1.95 15.41
N ILE A 30 10.48 -1.40 14.84
CA ILE A 30 10.50 -0.20 13.99
C ILE A 30 9.84 0.92 14.78
N PRO A 31 10.56 2.00 15.13
CA PRO A 31 9.96 3.15 15.80
C PRO A 31 8.93 3.87 14.92
N ALA A 32 7.92 4.47 15.54
CA ALA A 32 6.99 5.36 14.85
C ALA A 32 7.74 6.41 14.02
N ARG A 33 7.16 6.83 12.90
CA ARG A 33 7.69 7.81 11.93
C ARG A 33 8.98 7.39 11.20
N THR A 34 9.37 6.12 11.32
CA THR A 34 10.49 5.58 10.53
C THR A 34 10.07 5.39 9.09
N ARG A 35 10.84 5.93 8.14
CA ARG A 35 10.76 5.55 6.72
C ARG A 35 11.33 4.15 6.56
N VAL A 36 10.46 3.17 6.35
CA VAL A 36 10.84 1.76 6.33
C VAL A 36 11.45 1.36 4.99
N ILE A 37 10.78 1.74 3.91
CA ILE A 37 11.16 1.41 2.53
C ILE A 37 10.55 2.42 1.57
N GLU A 38 11.23 2.69 0.45
CA GLU A 38 10.64 3.41 -0.68
C GLU A 38 9.81 2.44 -1.52
N TYR A 39 8.62 2.84 -1.96
CA TYR A 39 7.86 2.09 -2.96
C TYR A 39 8.43 2.42 -4.33
N ASP A 40 9.19 1.49 -4.89
CA ASP A 40 9.94 1.70 -6.13
C ASP A 40 9.39 0.84 -7.27
N GLY A 41 9.69 1.27 -8.50
CA GLY A 41 9.27 0.62 -9.73
C GLY A 41 9.32 1.56 -10.93
N ALA A 42 9.01 1.04 -12.11
CA ALA A 42 8.94 1.82 -13.33
C ALA A 42 7.82 2.87 -13.25
N ARG A 43 8.14 4.10 -13.66
CA ARG A 43 7.17 5.19 -13.70
C ARG A 43 6.52 5.27 -15.06
N ILE A 44 5.25 4.92 -15.11
CA ILE A 44 4.47 4.78 -16.34
C ILE A 44 3.29 5.78 -16.36
N SER A 45 2.65 5.92 -17.51
CA SER A 45 1.39 6.65 -17.65
C SER A 45 0.19 5.78 -17.23
N HIS A 46 -0.96 6.40 -16.92
CA HIS A 46 -2.20 5.65 -16.71
C HIS A 46 -2.56 4.77 -17.91
N LYS A 47 -2.42 5.29 -19.13
CA LYS A 47 -2.66 4.52 -20.37
C LYS A 47 -1.80 3.26 -20.45
N GLU A 48 -0.54 3.35 -20.04
CA GLU A 48 0.36 2.20 -20.01
C GLU A 48 0.02 1.23 -18.87
N ALA A 49 -0.40 1.74 -17.69
CA ALA A 49 -0.91 0.90 -16.61
C ALA A 49 -2.15 0.12 -17.05
N ASP A 50 -3.11 0.76 -17.69
CA ASP A 50 -4.31 0.11 -18.24
C ASP A 50 -3.95 -0.97 -19.27
N ARG A 51 -2.95 -0.73 -20.12
CA ARG A 51 -2.47 -1.72 -21.10
C ARG A 51 -1.82 -2.94 -20.44
N ARG A 52 -1.13 -2.74 -19.31
CA ARG A 52 -0.48 -3.82 -18.53
C ARG A 52 -1.46 -4.59 -17.64
N HIS A 53 -2.65 -4.03 -17.42
CA HIS A 53 -3.67 -4.65 -16.56
C HIS A 53 -4.56 -5.64 -17.36
N PRO A 54 -4.88 -6.83 -16.80
CA PRO A 54 -4.37 -7.41 -15.56
C PRO A 54 -2.96 -7.99 -15.74
N ALA A 55 -2.07 -7.75 -14.77
CA ALA A 55 -0.73 -8.34 -14.79
C ALA A 55 -0.75 -9.86 -14.54
N ASN A 56 -1.74 -10.33 -13.78
CA ASN A 56 -2.01 -11.74 -13.54
C ASN A 56 -3.48 -12.05 -13.87
N PRO A 57 -3.77 -12.81 -14.96
CA PRO A 57 -5.14 -13.19 -15.31
C PRO A 57 -5.86 -14.03 -14.25
N ASP A 58 -5.14 -14.81 -13.44
CA ASP A 58 -5.72 -15.64 -12.38
C ASP A 58 -6.10 -14.83 -11.13
N ASP A 59 -5.49 -13.66 -10.95
CA ASP A 59 -5.81 -12.70 -9.89
C ASP A 59 -5.84 -11.26 -10.45
N PRO A 60 -6.83 -10.95 -11.28
CA PRO A 60 -6.83 -9.73 -12.10
C PRO A 60 -6.99 -8.44 -11.28
N PHE A 61 -7.44 -8.53 -10.02
CA PHE A 61 -7.65 -7.38 -9.14
C PHE A 61 -6.49 -7.13 -8.19
N HIS A 62 -5.47 -7.99 -8.20
CA HIS A 62 -4.23 -7.81 -7.48
C HIS A 62 -3.19 -7.16 -8.38
N THR A 63 -2.91 -5.89 -8.14
CA THR A 63 -1.94 -5.12 -8.91
C THR A 63 -0.89 -4.51 -7.99
N PHE A 64 0.27 -4.21 -8.55
CA PHE A 64 1.37 -3.52 -7.86
C PHE A 64 1.51 -2.07 -8.33
N PHE A 65 0.39 -1.47 -8.76
CA PHE A 65 0.36 -0.09 -9.22
C PHE A 65 0.12 0.87 -8.06
N PHE A 66 0.98 1.87 -7.96
CA PHE A 66 0.83 2.97 -7.01
C PHE A 66 0.65 4.28 -7.79
N VAL A 67 -0.52 4.91 -7.66
CA VAL A 67 -0.81 6.20 -8.31
C VAL A 67 -0.24 7.32 -7.46
N VAL A 68 0.54 8.21 -8.08
CA VAL A 68 1.15 9.36 -7.41
C VAL A 68 0.51 10.68 -7.83
N SER A 69 0.62 11.71 -6.98
CA SER A 69 0.02 13.03 -7.19
C SER A 69 0.46 13.75 -8.47
N SER A 70 1.61 13.37 -9.04
CA SER A 70 2.07 13.88 -10.34
C SER A 70 1.29 13.34 -11.55
N GLY A 71 0.29 12.47 -11.33
CA GLY A 71 -0.47 11.82 -12.41
C GLY A 71 0.29 10.69 -13.11
N LYS A 72 1.34 10.17 -12.48
CA LYS A 72 2.07 8.97 -12.92
C LYS A 72 1.64 7.77 -12.07
N VAL A 73 1.99 6.58 -12.55
CA VAL A 73 1.81 5.32 -11.84
C VAL A 73 3.19 4.68 -11.65
N ILE A 74 3.46 4.18 -10.45
CA ILE A 74 4.63 3.34 -10.20
C ILE A 74 4.18 1.89 -10.38
N ASP A 75 4.82 1.16 -11.29
CA ASP A 75 4.62 -0.26 -11.49
C ASP A 75 5.66 -1.04 -10.68
N GLY A 76 5.26 -1.55 -9.53
CA GLY A 76 6.14 -2.33 -8.66
C GLY A 76 6.55 -3.70 -9.24
N ASN A 77 5.92 -4.17 -10.32
CA ASN A 77 6.34 -5.38 -11.03
C ASN A 77 7.54 -5.14 -11.94
N ASP A 78 7.74 -3.91 -12.38
CA ASP A 78 8.79 -3.53 -13.30
C ASP A 78 9.88 -2.76 -12.55
N ASN A 79 11.03 -3.39 -12.33
CA ASN A 79 12.15 -2.85 -11.55
C ASN A 79 11.76 -2.38 -10.12
N GLY A 80 10.74 -3.01 -9.53
CA GLY A 80 10.30 -2.72 -8.17
C GLY A 80 11.13 -3.42 -7.10
N ASN A 81 10.77 -3.15 -5.85
CA ASN A 81 11.40 -3.72 -4.67
C ASN A 81 10.40 -4.44 -3.76
N ASP A 82 10.82 -4.82 -2.56
CA ASP A 82 9.99 -5.56 -1.61
C ASP A 82 8.74 -4.80 -1.14
N ALA A 83 8.68 -3.47 -1.30
CA ALA A 83 7.52 -2.66 -0.91
C ALA A 83 6.23 -3.11 -1.62
N ARG A 84 6.33 -3.67 -2.82
CA ARG A 84 5.18 -4.21 -3.57
C ARG A 84 4.42 -5.31 -2.83
N TRP A 85 5.09 -6.01 -1.91
CA TRP A 85 4.50 -7.11 -1.14
C TRP A 85 3.83 -6.66 0.16
N ILE A 86 3.83 -5.33 0.47
CA ILE A 86 3.14 -4.82 1.64
C ILE A 86 1.64 -4.87 1.40
N ASN A 87 0.93 -5.68 2.21
CA ASN A 87 -0.50 -5.90 2.07
C ASN A 87 -1.33 -4.70 2.56
N HIS A 88 -2.59 -4.66 2.11
CA HIS A 88 -3.57 -3.68 2.59
C HIS A 88 -4.11 -4.04 3.96
N ALA A 89 -4.36 -3.03 4.80
CA ALA A 89 -5.23 -3.13 5.96
C ALA A 89 -6.12 -1.88 6.10
N CYS A 90 -7.31 -2.07 6.66
CA CYS A 90 -8.24 -0.97 6.96
C CYS A 90 -7.87 -0.22 8.24
N ASP A 91 -7.07 -0.85 9.12
CA ASP A 91 -6.43 -0.24 10.28
C ASP A 91 -4.92 -0.50 10.22
N PRO A 92 -4.20 0.26 9.38
CA PRO A 92 -2.83 -0.04 9.04
C PRO A 92 -1.83 0.47 10.08
N ASN A 93 -0.66 -0.21 10.16
CA ASN A 93 0.48 0.22 10.96
C ASN A 93 1.48 1.12 10.22
N CYS A 94 1.30 1.28 8.91
CA CYS A 94 2.07 2.21 8.09
C CYS A 94 1.16 3.14 7.30
N ASP A 95 1.74 4.27 6.87
CA ASP A 95 1.18 5.17 5.86
C ASP A 95 2.09 5.21 4.64
N SER A 96 1.55 5.63 3.50
CA SER A 96 2.33 6.00 2.33
C SER A 96 2.49 7.51 2.29
N GLU A 97 3.74 7.98 2.25
CA GLU A 97 4.06 9.40 2.17
C GLU A 97 4.73 9.73 0.84
N GLU A 98 4.15 10.64 0.07
CA GLU A 98 4.79 11.14 -1.14
C GLU A 98 5.82 12.22 -0.82
N GLY A 99 7.00 12.10 -1.42
CA GLY A 99 7.97 13.17 -1.48
C GLY A 99 7.55 14.29 -2.45
N LYS A 100 8.29 15.39 -2.43
CA LYS A 100 8.00 16.58 -3.24
C LYS A 100 7.73 16.23 -4.72
N GLY A 101 6.54 16.60 -5.20
CA GLY A 101 6.11 16.41 -6.59
C GLY A 101 5.88 14.95 -6.99
N GLY A 102 5.55 14.05 -6.05
CA GLY A 102 5.26 12.64 -6.33
C GLY A 102 6.46 11.85 -6.88
N LYS A 103 7.69 12.37 -6.72
CA LYS A 103 8.89 11.72 -7.26
C LYS A 103 9.29 10.45 -6.51
N ARG A 104 8.97 10.38 -5.24
CA ARG A 104 9.27 9.23 -4.37
C ARG A 104 8.07 8.97 -3.47
N VAL A 105 7.84 7.71 -3.14
CA VAL A 105 6.84 7.28 -2.17
C VAL A 105 7.54 6.46 -1.10
N TYR A 106 7.32 6.79 0.16
CA TYR A 106 7.89 6.07 1.29
C TYR A 106 6.79 5.42 2.10
N ILE A 107 7.00 4.18 2.49
CA ILE A 107 6.18 3.52 3.49
C ILE A 107 6.76 3.88 4.86
N VAL A 108 5.93 4.49 5.71
CA VAL A 108 6.31 5.11 6.97
C VAL A 108 5.52 4.50 8.12
N ALA A 109 6.20 4.10 9.18
CA ALA A 109 5.54 3.55 10.37
C ALA A 109 4.67 4.62 11.07
N LYS A 110 3.37 4.35 11.26
CA LYS A 110 2.42 5.22 12.00
C LYS A 110 2.63 5.16 13.50
N ARG A 111 3.01 3.98 13.99
CA ARG A 111 3.27 3.66 15.39
C ARG A 111 4.52 2.83 15.53
N ASP A 112 4.92 2.52 16.72
CA ASP A 112 5.91 1.48 16.96
C ASP A 112 5.39 0.14 16.43
N ILE A 113 6.21 -0.57 15.65
CA ILE A 113 5.89 -1.87 15.07
C ILE A 113 6.83 -2.90 15.70
N ALA A 114 6.26 -3.96 16.26
CA ALA A 114 7.04 -5.00 16.91
C ALA A 114 7.79 -5.88 15.89
N ARG A 115 8.90 -6.49 16.31
CA ARG A 115 9.58 -7.49 15.50
C ARG A 115 8.63 -8.65 15.16
N GLY A 116 8.59 -9.03 13.88
CA GLY A 116 7.74 -10.11 13.38
C GLY A 116 6.33 -9.67 13.00
N GLU A 117 5.93 -8.44 13.28
CA GLU A 117 4.64 -7.87 12.87
C GLU A 117 4.64 -7.62 11.35
N GLU A 118 3.53 -7.94 10.68
CA GLU A 118 3.36 -7.66 9.25
C GLU A 118 3.11 -6.18 9.03
N LEU A 119 3.83 -5.58 8.07
CA LEU A 119 3.62 -4.21 7.63
C LEU A 119 2.43 -4.15 6.70
N ASN A 120 1.60 -3.14 6.87
CA ASN A 120 0.45 -2.88 6.00
C ASN A 120 0.16 -1.39 5.91
N TYR A 121 -0.47 -0.98 4.81
CA TYR A 121 -0.98 0.38 4.64
C TYR A 121 -2.35 0.35 3.94
N ASP A 122 -3.12 1.44 4.07
CA ASP A 122 -4.38 1.55 3.36
C ASP A 122 -4.12 1.90 1.89
N TYR A 123 -4.48 0.98 0.99
CA TYR A 123 -4.31 1.21 -0.45
C TYR A 123 -5.17 2.38 -0.96
N GLY A 124 -6.36 2.59 -0.34
CA GLY A 124 -7.24 3.69 -0.70
C GLY A 124 -7.57 3.70 -2.19
N LEU A 125 -7.82 2.53 -2.80
CA LEU A 125 -8.01 2.40 -4.25
C LEU A 125 -9.20 3.21 -4.72
N VAL A 126 -8.95 4.16 -5.62
CA VAL A 126 -9.98 5.00 -6.23
C VAL A 126 -10.35 4.45 -7.60
N MET A 127 -11.64 4.20 -7.81
CA MET A 127 -12.18 3.72 -9.08
C MET A 127 -13.06 4.79 -9.73
N ALA A 128 -13.02 4.85 -11.06
CA ALA A 128 -13.94 5.69 -11.83
C ALA A 128 -15.38 5.18 -11.69
N GLY A 129 -16.33 6.11 -11.51
CA GLY A 129 -17.74 5.81 -11.48
C GLY A 129 -18.29 5.31 -10.13
N LYS A 130 -19.43 4.62 -10.18
CA LYS A 130 -20.15 4.16 -8.99
C LYS A 130 -19.55 2.86 -8.46
N ILE A 131 -19.27 2.80 -7.16
CA ILE A 131 -18.81 1.59 -6.49
C ILE A 131 -20.00 0.64 -6.31
N THR A 132 -20.04 -0.42 -7.12
CA THR A 132 -21.07 -1.48 -7.07
C THR A 132 -20.74 -2.55 -6.04
N LYS A 133 -21.70 -3.41 -5.70
CA LYS A 133 -21.47 -4.59 -4.86
C LYS A 133 -20.45 -5.55 -5.49
N THR A 134 -20.54 -5.76 -6.79
CA THR A 134 -19.61 -6.60 -7.56
C THR A 134 -18.19 -6.04 -7.46
N LEU A 135 -18.01 -4.75 -7.72
CA LEU A 135 -16.70 -4.10 -7.62
C LEU A 135 -16.11 -4.22 -6.20
N ARG A 136 -16.92 -4.02 -5.17
CA ARG A 136 -16.47 -4.21 -3.77
C ARG A 136 -16.03 -5.63 -3.47
N SER A 137 -16.70 -6.63 -4.05
CA SER A 137 -16.36 -8.04 -3.90
C SER A 137 -15.06 -8.40 -4.62
N GLN A 138 -14.84 -7.83 -5.81
CA GLN A 138 -13.60 -8.01 -6.57
C GLN A 138 -12.37 -7.46 -5.85
N TYR A 139 -12.54 -6.38 -5.10
CA TYR A 139 -11.52 -5.77 -4.25
C TYR A 139 -11.76 -6.03 -2.77
N ALA A 140 -12.18 -7.24 -2.42
CA ALA A 140 -12.47 -7.63 -1.04
C ALA A 140 -11.22 -7.52 -0.15
N CYS A 141 -11.40 -6.94 1.04
CA CYS A 141 -10.36 -6.88 2.07
C CYS A 141 -10.41 -8.08 3.00
N ARG A 142 -9.27 -8.63 3.34
CA ARG A 142 -9.08 -9.77 4.25
C ARG A 142 -8.20 -9.42 5.45
N CYS A 143 -8.09 -8.13 5.81
CA CYS A 143 -7.14 -7.67 6.84
C CYS A 143 -7.48 -8.12 8.26
N GLY A 144 -8.72 -8.57 8.53
CA GLY A 144 -9.15 -9.04 9.87
C GLY A 144 -9.28 -7.94 10.93
N ALA A 145 -9.16 -6.65 10.59
CA ALA A 145 -9.33 -5.56 11.55
C ALA A 145 -10.81 -5.43 11.99
N ASP A 146 -11.04 -5.05 13.26
CA ASP A 146 -12.41 -4.87 13.81
C ASP A 146 -13.21 -3.82 13.03
N ASN A 147 -12.55 -2.77 12.53
CA ASN A 147 -13.12 -1.71 11.72
C ASN A 147 -12.98 -1.96 10.21
N CYS A 148 -12.75 -3.20 9.79
CA CYS A 148 -12.58 -3.56 8.38
C CYS A 148 -13.81 -3.13 7.55
N ARG A 149 -13.57 -2.34 6.49
CA ARG A 149 -14.65 -1.89 5.58
C ARG A 149 -15.05 -2.92 4.52
N GLY A 150 -14.44 -4.12 4.54
CA GLY A 150 -14.73 -5.24 3.65
C GLY A 150 -14.23 -5.06 2.22
N THR A 151 -13.50 -3.98 1.91
CA THR A 151 -12.93 -3.71 0.59
C THR A 151 -11.68 -2.84 0.70
N MET A 152 -10.76 -3.00 -0.25
CA MET A 152 -9.56 -2.15 -0.40
C MET A 152 -9.88 -0.81 -1.07
N LEU A 153 -11.11 -0.64 -1.58
CA LEU A 153 -11.52 0.60 -2.23
C LEU A 153 -11.68 1.74 -1.23
N ALA A 154 -11.34 2.96 -1.65
CA ALA A 154 -11.71 4.17 -0.95
C ALA A 154 -13.23 4.36 -1.04
N LEU A 155 -13.93 4.31 0.09
CA LEU A 155 -15.36 4.56 0.13
C LEU A 155 -15.63 6.04 0.36
N PRO A 156 -16.67 6.62 -0.29
CA PRO A 156 -17.07 8.00 -0.02
C PRO A 156 -17.44 8.15 1.47
N ALA A 157 -17.06 9.29 2.05
CA ALA A 157 -17.44 9.60 3.43
C ALA A 157 -18.96 9.49 3.60
N LYS A 158 -19.41 8.80 4.66
CA LYS A 158 -20.84 8.76 5.00
C LYS A 158 -21.30 10.19 5.23
N LYS A 159 -22.27 10.68 4.40
CA LYS A 159 -22.93 11.96 4.67
C LYS A 159 -23.55 11.86 6.05
N SER A 160 -23.10 12.68 7.00
CA SER A 160 -23.76 12.80 8.30
C SER A 160 -25.23 13.13 8.06
N ARG A 161 -26.15 12.28 8.51
CA ARG A 161 -27.56 12.64 8.55
C ARG A 161 -27.67 13.83 9.49
N LYS A 162 -27.88 15.04 8.94
CA LYS A 162 -28.29 16.19 9.75
C LYS A 162 -29.55 15.74 10.49
N ALA A 163 -29.49 15.69 11.81
CA ALA A 163 -30.68 15.52 12.64
C ALA A 163 -31.63 16.65 12.28
N LYS A 164 -32.79 16.29 11.72
CA LYS A 164 -33.91 17.25 11.60
C LYS A 164 -34.36 17.57 13.03
N LYS A 165 -34.14 18.84 13.42
CA LYS A 165 -34.83 19.44 14.57
C LYS A 165 -36.28 19.62 14.24
#